data_3b46ac4d040445d3351130c39015eed7
#
_entry.id   3b46ac4d040445d3351130c39015eed7
#
_cell.length_a   1.000
_cell.length_b   1.000
_cell.length_c   1.000
_cell.angle_alpha   90.00
_cell.angle_beta   90.00
_cell.angle_gamma   90.00
#
_symmetry.space_group_name_H-M   'P 1'
#
loop_
_entity.id
_entity.type
_entity.pdbx_description
1 polymer ?
#
loop_
_entity_poly.entity_id
_entity_poly.type
_entity_poly.pdbx_seq_one_letter_code
_entity_poly.pdbx_strand_id
1 'polypeptide(L)'
;DIKIPIIISTDKKDLHIEGFQELELDYFDFEEFVSISRKNLPINNLVGLFLQSGRSKLGEKNILLRQNFNTLELEILKYLALNLGQQISISKLFLELKKRLKTSKDSVYHTIKELENTYIIHPISHDEKKLQKIYFRDFGLRNNLCIQKDFAHLFENLILNELFKFKQEFFYNKFFTFYSKVSKIAYISSPTLDIDLIKLRAKKILSKSLELGIFHVVFITLSSEDSFFEQGVKFEVLPFDKFSLGF
;
A
#
# COMPACT_ATOMS: atom_id res chain seq x y z
N ASP A 1 24.55 -34.13 20.53
CA ASP A 1 24.51 -33.48 19.22
C ASP A 1 23.99 -32.06 19.35
N ILE A 2 24.87 -31.10 19.17
CA ILE A 2 24.50 -29.68 19.15
C ILE A 2 23.90 -29.39 17.77
N LYS A 3 22.58 -29.18 17.71
CA LYS A 3 21.91 -28.72 16.49
C LYS A 3 22.17 -27.22 16.32
N ILE A 4 22.99 -26.83 15.39
CA ILE A 4 23.23 -25.44 15.06
C ILE A 4 22.10 -24.99 14.15
N PRO A 5 21.30 -23.95 14.51
CA PRO A 5 20.27 -23.41 13.62
C PRO A 5 20.95 -22.73 12.42
N ILE A 6 20.46 -23.01 11.23
CA ILE A 6 20.91 -22.35 10.00
C ILE A 6 19.78 -21.40 9.59
N ILE A 7 20.12 -20.12 9.38
CA ILE A 7 19.23 -19.09 8.89
C ILE A 7 19.74 -18.64 7.53
N ILE A 8 18.91 -18.72 6.50
CA ILE A 8 19.19 -18.22 5.16
C ILE A 8 18.26 -17.05 4.91
N SER A 9 18.80 -15.87 4.57
CA SER A 9 18.00 -14.71 4.20
C SER A 9 18.08 -14.48 2.69
N THR A 10 16.96 -14.12 2.08
CA THR A 10 16.84 -13.80 0.66
C THR A 10 15.84 -12.66 0.48
N ASP A 11 16.02 -11.85 -0.55
CA ASP A 11 15.07 -10.84 -1.02
C ASP A 11 14.15 -11.37 -2.15
N LYS A 12 14.30 -12.66 -2.51
CA LYS A 12 13.53 -13.28 -3.60
C LYS A 12 12.33 -14.04 -3.06
N LYS A 13 11.16 -13.73 -3.61
CA LYS A 13 9.87 -14.29 -3.24
C LYS A 13 9.71 -15.80 -3.51
N ASP A 14 10.41 -16.32 -4.52
CA ASP A 14 10.19 -17.66 -5.04
C ASP A 14 11.30 -18.66 -4.65
N LEU A 15 12.11 -18.35 -3.62
CA LEU A 15 13.13 -19.26 -3.15
C LEU A 15 12.54 -20.23 -2.12
N HIS A 16 12.24 -21.43 -2.54
CA HIS A 16 11.86 -22.54 -1.64
C HIS A 16 13.04 -23.48 -1.44
N ILE A 17 13.39 -23.74 -0.18
CA ILE A 17 14.47 -24.70 0.19
C ILE A 17 13.84 -25.82 0.99
N GLU A 18 13.92 -27.04 0.47
CA GLU A 18 13.36 -28.22 1.14
C GLU A 18 14.00 -28.43 2.52
N GLY A 19 13.15 -28.67 3.53
CA GLY A 19 13.59 -28.86 4.92
C GLY A 19 13.77 -27.57 5.72
N PHE A 20 13.55 -26.39 5.13
CA PHE A 20 13.55 -25.10 5.83
C PHE A 20 12.13 -24.58 6.04
N GLN A 21 11.93 -23.96 7.19
CA GLN A 21 10.71 -23.18 7.44
C GLN A 21 10.89 -21.77 6.87
N GLU A 22 9.96 -21.34 6.03
CA GLU A 22 9.94 -19.98 5.47
C GLU A 22 9.32 -19.03 6.48
N LEU A 23 10.01 -17.90 6.72
CA LEU A 23 9.52 -16.77 7.48
C LEU A 23 9.62 -15.52 6.61
N GLU A 24 8.47 -14.92 6.31
CA GLU A 24 8.41 -13.65 5.58
C GLU A 24 8.55 -12.51 6.59
N LEU A 25 9.60 -11.69 6.41
CA LEU A 25 9.78 -10.44 7.15
C LEU A 25 9.32 -9.30 6.25
N ASP A 26 8.23 -8.65 6.63
CA ASP A 26 7.78 -7.41 5.98
C ASP A 26 8.46 -6.18 6.59
N TYR A 27 8.25 -5.04 5.97
CA TYR A 27 8.60 -3.75 6.54
C TYR A 27 7.79 -3.49 7.82
N PHE A 28 8.29 -2.61 8.69
CA PHE A 28 7.56 -2.20 9.90
C PHE A 28 6.13 -1.74 9.57
N ASP A 29 5.17 -2.26 10.30
CA ASP A 29 3.83 -1.73 10.33
C ASP A 29 3.70 -0.56 11.31
N PHE A 30 2.52 0.03 11.41
CA PHE A 30 2.33 1.18 12.30
C PHE A 30 2.42 0.81 13.78
N GLU A 31 1.94 -0.37 14.17
CA GLU A 31 2.02 -0.87 15.54
C GLU A 31 3.48 -1.07 15.99
N GLU A 32 4.28 -1.72 15.17
CA GLU A 32 5.71 -1.88 15.40
C GLU A 32 6.43 -0.53 15.45
N PHE A 33 6.08 0.40 14.55
CA PHE A 33 6.64 1.76 14.56
C PHE A 33 6.31 2.48 15.87
N VAL A 34 5.07 2.41 16.35
CA VAL A 34 4.66 3.01 17.62
C VAL A 34 5.44 2.38 18.78
N SER A 35 5.55 1.05 18.82
CA SER A 35 6.23 0.31 19.89
C SER A 35 7.73 0.66 20.03
N ILE A 36 8.40 0.92 18.91
CA ILE A 36 9.82 1.31 18.88
C ILE A 36 10.05 2.82 18.99
N SER A 37 8.99 3.61 18.85
CA SER A 37 9.09 5.07 18.98
C SER A 37 9.24 5.46 20.43
N ARG A 38 10.41 5.98 20.82
CA ARG A 38 10.69 6.45 22.20
C ARG A 38 10.05 7.80 22.55
N LYS A 39 9.24 8.35 21.68
CA LYS A 39 8.65 9.68 21.84
C LYS A 39 7.23 9.53 22.39
N ASN A 40 6.97 10.14 23.53
CA ASN A 40 5.61 10.34 24.06
C ASN A 40 4.87 11.41 23.23
N LEU A 41 4.57 11.10 22.00
CA LEU A 41 3.84 11.99 21.10
C LEU A 41 2.38 11.51 21.00
N PRO A 42 1.44 12.45 20.80
CA PRO A 42 0.08 12.09 20.42
C PRO A 42 0.08 11.18 19.18
N ILE A 43 -0.81 10.22 19.16
CA ILE A 43 -0.85 9.18 18.13
C ILE A 43 -0.94 9.77 16.70
N ASN A 44 -1.71 10.85 16.51
CA ASN A 44 -1.82 11.55 15.23
C ASN A 44 -0.48 12.13 14.74
N ASN A 45 0.39 12.54 15.67
CA ASN A 45 1.73 13.00 15.33
C ASN A 45 2.63 11.83 14.92
N LEU A 46 2.42 10.65 15.51
CA LEU A 46 3.12 9.42 15.12
C LEU A 46 2.71 8.95 13.72
N VAL A 47 1.43 9.07 13.34
CA VAL A 47 0.98 8.82 11.96
C VAL A 47 1.70 9.75 10.98
N GLY A 48 1.80 11.04 11.30
CA GLY A 48 2.52 12.01 10.48
C GLY A 48 4.02 11.69 10.34
N LEU A 49 4.66 11.30 11.44
CA LEU A 49 6.07 10.87 11.44
C LEU A 49 6.28 9.59 10.66
N PHE A 50 5.39 8.61 10.80
CA PHE A 50 5.46 7.35 10.07
C PHE A 50 5.35 7.60 8.57
N LEU A 51 4.36 8.40 8.13
CA LEU A 51 4.21 8.81 6.74
C LEU A 51 5.45 9.53 6.19
N GLN A 52 6.13 10.31 7.02
CA GLN A 52 7.34 11.04 6.63
C GLN A 52 8.57 10.13 6.57
N SER A 53 8.79 9.30 7.58
CA SER A 53 9.98 8.45 7.70
C SER A 53 9.95 7.22 6.80
N GLY A 54 8.75 6.71 6.51
CA GLY A 54 8.57 5.42 5.86
C GLY A 54 8.64 4.24 6.83
N ARG A 55 8.59 3.04 6.28
CA ARG A 55 8.56 1.76 7.00
C ARG A 55 9.97 1.20 7.29
N SER A 56 11.00 1.92 6.95
CA SER A 56 12.39 1.54 7.19
C SER A 56 13.14 2.64 7.94
N LYS A 57 14.02 2.25 8.88
CA LYS A 57 14.86 3.20 9.63
C LYS A 57 16.03 3.77 8.82
N LEU A 58 16.08 3.59 7.53
CA LEU A 58 17.20 4.00 6.68
C LEU A 58 17.28 5.53 6.58
N GLY A 59 17.98 6.15 7.53
CA GLY A 59 18.17 7.60 7.62
C GLY A 59 19.02 8.22 6.51
N GLU A 60 19.76 7.44 5.70
CA GLU A 60 20.64 7.92 4.62
C GLU A 60 20.13 7.54 3.23
N LYS A 61 18.90 7.92 2.96
CA LYS A 61 18.09 7.41 1.87
C LYS A 61 18.56 7.75 0.45
N ASN A 62 19.23 8.87 0.24
CA ASN A 62 19.58 9.34 -1.10
C ASN A 62 20.82 8.65 -1.71
N ILE A 63 21.77 8.20 -0.90
CA ILE A 63 22.98 7.52 -1.36
C ILE A 63 22.64 6.08 -1.75
N LEU A 64 21.81 5.41 -0.95
CA LEU A 64 21.39 4.03 -1.16
C LEU A 64 20.57 3.83 -2.45
N LEU A 65 19.78 4.81 -2.87
CA LEU A 65 18.95 4.70 -4.08
C LEU A 65 19.79 4.46 -5.34
N ARG A 66 20.92 5.17 -5.50
CA ARG A 66 21.80 5.03 -6.68
C ARG A 66 22.67 3.77 -6.64
N GLN A 67 22.88 3.22 -5.45
CA GLN A 67 23.66 2.00 -5.28
C GLN A 67 22.82 0.74 -5.50
N ASN A 68 21.52 0.80 -5.16
CA ASN A 68 20.63 -0.35 -5.16
C ASN A 68 19.77 -0.49 -6.42
N PHE A 69 19.63 0.58 -7.21
CA PHE A 69 18.77 0.58 -8.40
C PHE A 69 19.55 1.05 -9.64
N ASN A 70 19.35 0.36 -10.73
CA ASN A 70 19.88 0.80 -12.03
C ASN A 70 19.07 1.98 -12.59
N THR A 71 19.52 2.56 -13.69
CA THR A 71 18.92 3.76 -14.28
C THR A 71 17.47 3.52 -14.71
N LEU A 72 17.13 2.35 -15.28
CA LEU A 72 15.76 2.04 -15.71
C LEU A 72 14.82 1.87 -14.53
N GLU A 73 15.27 1.15 -13.51
CA GLU A 73 14.52 0.98 -12.23
C GLU A 73 14.24 2.33 -11.59
N LEU A 74 15.25 3.20 -11.46
CA LEU A 74 15.07 4.52 -10.87
C LEU A 74 14.07 5.39 -11.65
N GLU A 75 14.10 5.38 -12.97
CA GLU A 75 13.17 6.18 -13.77
C GLU A 75 11.75 5.59 -13.71
N ILE A 76 11.58 4.27 -13.65
CA ILE A 76 10.31 3.61 -13.40
C ILE A 76 9.79 4.02 -12.02
N LEU A 77 10.60 3.87 -10.97
CA LEU A 77 10.21 4.21 -9.60
C LEU A 77 9.83 5.68 -9.44
N LYS A 78 10.55 6.61 -10.08
CA LYS A 78 10.18 8.04 -10.11
C LYS A 78 8.82 8.28 -10.77
N TYR A 79 8.57 7.62 -11.92
CA TYR A 79 7.28 7.71 -12.58
C TYR A 79 6.15 7.20 -11.70
N LEU A 80 6.34 6.05 -11.05
CA LEU A 80 5.37 5.46 -10.12
C LEU A 80 5.15 6.36 -8.90
N ALA A 81 6.19 6.97 -8.36
CA ALA A 81 6.10 7.89 -7.23
C ALA A 81 5.28 9.16 -7.55
N LEU A 82 5.40 9.67 -8.77
CA LEU A 82 4.63 10.81 -9.27
C LEU A 82 3.16 10.43 -9.55
N ASN A 83 2.88 9.17 -9.87
CA ASN A 83 1.55 8.67 -10.23
C ASN A 83 1.00 7.69 -9.16
N LEU A 84 1.40 7.86 -7.91
CA LEU A 84 0.94 7.01 -6.79
C LEU A 84 -0.58 7.00 -6.73
N GLY A 85 -1.18 5.81 -6.52
CA GLY A 85 -2.64 5.65 -6.43
C GLY A 85 -3.41 5.85 -7.74
N GLN A 86 -2.75 6.22 -8.84
CA GLN A 86 -3.37 6.36 -10.15
C GLN A 86 -3.30 5.06 -10.95
N GLN A 87 -4.20 4.93 -11.92
CA GLN A 87 -4.19 3.80 -12.84
C GLN A 87 -2.97 3.89 -13.77
N ILE A 88 -2.12 2.86 -13.73
CA ILE A 88 -0.90 2.79 -14.53
C ILE A 88 -1.13 1.98 -15.79
N SER A 89 -0.72 2.55 -16.93
CA SER A 89 -0.59 1.86 -18.20
C SER A 89 0.89 1.67 -18.53
N ILE A 90 1.34 0.43 -18.63
CA ILE A 90 2.74 0.10 -19.00
C ILE A 90 3.10 0.73 -20.36
N SER A 91 2.14 0.81 -21.27
CA SER A 91 2.38 1.47 -22.57
C SER A 91 2.62 2.97 -22.44
N LYS A 92 1.87 3.67 -21.57
CA LYS A 92 2.12 5.10 -21.29
C LYS A 92 3.45 5.30 -20.58
N LEU A 93 3.75 4.48 -19.58
CA LEU A 93 5.04 4.51 -18.89
C LEU A 93 6.19 4.30 -19.87
N PHE A 94 6.13 3.28 -20.74
CA PHE A 94 7.14 3.03 -21.77
C PHE A 94 7.34 4.24 -22.69
N LEU A 95 6.25 4.87 -23.16
CA LEU A 95 6.35 6.06 -24.03
C LEU A 95 7.04 7.24 -23.33
N GLU A 96 6.78 7.45 -22.04
CA GLU A 96 7.46 8.49 -21.28
C GLU A 96 8.94 8.18 -21.07
N LEU A 97 9.28 6.94 -20.73
CA LEU A 97 10.67 6.50 -20.53
C LEU A 97 11.48 6.56 -21.84
N LYS A 98 10.88 6.18 -22.97
CA LYS A 98 11.53 6.21 -24.29
C LYS A 98 11.99 7.60 -24.70
N LYS A 99 11.40 8.67 -24.17
CA LYS A 99 11.83 10.06 -24.41
C LYS A 99 13.22 10.36 -23.80
N ARG A 100 13.63 9.59 -22.78
CA ARG A 100 14.82 9.87 -21.97
C ARG A 100 15.82 8.71 -21.97
N LEU A 101 15.37 7.48 -22.19
CA LEU A 101 16.18 6.27 -22.12
C LEU A 101 16.00 5.42 -23.39
N LYS A 102 17.08 4.76 -23.78
CA LYS A 102 17.03 3.69 -24.78
C LYS A 102 16.54 2.42 -24.10
N THR A 103 15.24 2.14 -24.20
CA THR A 103 14.61 0.96 -23.57
C THR A 103 13.54 0.35 -24.48
N SER A 104 13.15 -0.89 -24.20
CA SER A 104 12.05 -1.59 -24.86
C SER A 104 10.84 -1.72 -23.93
N LYS A 105 9.65 -2.00 -24.48
CA LYS A 105 8.46 -2.25 -23.69
C LYS A 105 8.61 -3.50 -22.82
N ASP A 106 9.28 -4.53 -23.34
CA ASP A 106 9.51 -5.78 -22.64
C ASP A 106 10.48 -5.57 -21.45
N SER A 107 11.53 -4.76 -21.62
CA SER A 107 12.43 -4.39 -20.53
C SER A 107 11.67 -3.66 -19.40
N VAL A 108 10.78 -2.73 -19.75
CA VAL A 108 9.96 -2.02 -18.76
C VAL A 108 9.04 -2.99 -18.02
N TYR A 109 8.39 -3.90 -18.74
CA TYR A 109 7.53 -4.92 -18.13
C TYR A 109 8.30 -5.84 -17.19
N HIS A 110 9.45 -6.35 -17.63
CA HIS A 110 10.32 -7.22 -16.84
C HIS A 110 10.80 -6.50 -15.56
N THR A 111 11.27 -5.26 -15.69
CA THR A 111 11.72 -4.48 -14.54
C THR A 111 10.61 -4.24 -13.52
N ILE A 112 9.37 -3.97 -13.96
CA ILE A 112 8.22 -3.84 -13.03
C ILE A 112 7.99 -5.16 -12.29
N LYS A 113 8.08 -6.30 -12.97
CA LYS A 113 7.91 -7.62 -12.34
C LYS A 113 9.02 -7.92 -11.34
N GLU A 114 10.26 -7.58 -11.64
CA GLU A 114 11.38 -7.70 -10.70
C GLU A 114 11.18 -6.82 -9.46
N LEU A 115 10.74 -5.56 -9.62
CA LEU A 115 10.44 -4.67 -8.50
C LEU A 115 9.26 -5.19 -7.64
N GLU A 116 8.29 -5.89 -8.24
CA GLU A 116 7.22 -6.58 -7.53
C GLU A 116 7.76 -7.80 -6.77
N ASN A 117 8.58 -8.64 -7.42
CA ASN A 117 9.14 -9.85 -6.83
C ASN A 117 10.14 -9.56 -5.69
N THR A 118 10.78 -8.40 -5.72
CA THR A 118 11.68 -7.92 -4.65
C THR A 118 10.98 -7.06 -3.60
N TYR A 119 9.64 -7.07 -3.57
CA TYR A 119 8.84 -6.34 -2.57
C TYR A 119 9.08 -4.82 -2.51
N ILE A 120 9.52 -4.20 -3.59
CA ILE A 120 9.68 -2.75 -3.69
C ILE A 120 8.33 -2.08 -3.96
N ILE A 121 7.56 -2.67 -4.87
CA ILE A 121 6.23 -2.19 -5.25
C ILE A 121 5.20 -3.31 -5.13
N HIS A 122 3.92 -2.91 -5.09
CA HIS A 122 2.80 -3.84 -5.10
C HIS A 122 1.69 -3.35 -6.03
N PRO A 123 1.36 -4.11 -7.09
CA PRO A 123 0.24 -3.82 -7.97
C PRO A 123 -1.08 -4.29 -7.34
N ILE A 124 -2.10 -3.44 -7.39
CA ILE A 124 -3.49 -3.80 -7.07
C ILE A 124 -4.31 -3.78 -8.35
N SER A 125 -4.96 -4.89 -8.64
CA SER A 125 -5.75 -5.05 -9.86
C SER A 125 -7.13 -4.41 -9.74
N HIS A 126 -7.60 -3.82 -10.83
CA HIS A 126 -9.02 -3.47 -10.96
C HIS A 126 -9.86 -4.75 -11.07
N ASP A 127 -11.03 -4.77 -10.45
CA ASP A 127 -11.88 -5.95 -10.36
C ASP A 127 -12.42 -6.50 -11.71
N GLU A 128 -12.65 -5.60 -12.68
CA GLU A 128 -13.27 -5.90 -13.97
C GLU A 128 -12.38 -5.58 -15.18
N LYS A 129 -11.32 -4.80 -15.01
CA LYS A 129 -10.51 -4.26 -16.12
C LYS A 129 -9.06 -4.69 -16.00
N LYS A 130 -8.36 -4.82 -17.11
CA LYS A 130 -6.90 -5.05 -17.14
C LYS A 130 -6.12 -3.76 -16.80
N LEU A 131 -6.47 -3.14 -15.68
CA LEU A 131 -5.84 -1.94 -15.15
C LEU A 131 -5.32 -2.20 -13.75
N GLN A 132 -4.23 -1.57 -13.40
CA GLN A 132 -3.61 -1.71 -12.08
C GLN A 132 -3.27 -0.34 -11.52
N LYS A 133 -3.35 -0.22 -10.19
CA LYS A 133 -2.70 0.81 -9.40
C LYS A 133 -1.45 0.21 -8.79
N ILE A 134 -0.36 0.96 -8.75
CA ILE A 134 0.89 0.47 -8.16
C ILE A 134 1.23 1.31 -6.94
N TYR A 135 1.53 0.63 -5.84
CA TYR A 135 1.87 1.22 -4.55
C TYR A 135 3.27 0.82 -4.13
N PHE A 136 3.87 1.58 -3.23
CA PHE A 136 5.16 1.27 -2.65
C PHE A 136 5.00 0.46 -1.37
N ARG A 137 5.79 -0.59 -1.21
CA ARG A 137 5.85 -1.35 0.05
C ARG A 137 6.45 -0.50 1.17
N ASP A 138 7.39 0.39 0.84
CA ASP A 138 7.86 1.45 1.72
C ASP A 138 7.59 2.82 1.10
N PHE A 139 6.60 3.56 1.65
CA PHE A 139 6.30 4.92 1.21
C PHE A 139 7.41 5.92 1.53
N GLY A 140 8.36 5.57 2.41
CA GLY A 140 9.58 6.33 2.61
C GLY A 140 10.47 6.35 1.36
N LEU A 141 10.56 5.23 0.64
CA LEU A 141 11.22 5.18 -0.67
C LEU A 141 10.54 6.14 -1.65
N ARG A 142 9.19 6.11 -1.73
CA ARG A 142 8.42 7.06 -2.55
C ARG A 142 8.74 8.51 -2.22
N ASN A 143 8.80 8.87 -0.94
CA ASN A 143 9.07 10.23 -0.48
C ASN A 143 10.46 10.73 -0.87
N ASN A 144 11.44 9.84 -1.00
CA ASN A 144 12.77 10.19 -1.48
C ASN A 144 12.85 10.37 -3.00
N LEU A 145 11.93 9.75 -3.74
CA LEU A 145 11.88 9.82 -5.21
C LEU A 145 11.04 10.99 -5.72
N CYS A 146 10.11 11.50 -4.90
CA CYS A 146 9.17 12.52 -5.30
C CYS A 146 8.93 13.53 -4.18
N ILE A 147 9.20 14.80 -4.45
CA ILE A 147 9.00 15.92 -3.52
C ILE A 147 7.52 16.31 -3.42
N GLN A 148 6.72 15.98 -4.44
CA GLN A 148 5.30 16.32 -4.49
C GLN A 148 4.56 15.63 -3.35
N LYS A 149 3.92 16.42 -2.50
CA LYS A 149 3.12 15.93 -1.37
C LYS A 149 1.68 15.68 -1.85
N ASP A 150 1.37 14.45 -2.12
CA ASP A 150 0.00 13.99 -2.37
C ASP A 150 -0.46 13.17 -1.15
N PHE A 151 -1.00 13.88 -0.17
CA PHE A 151 -1.38 13.27 1.10
C PHE A 151 -2.47 12.20 0.92
N ALA A 152 -3.45 12.42 0.04
CA ALA A 152 -4.55 11.48 -0.15
C ALA A 152 -4.05 10.12 -0.65
N HIS A 153 -3.18 10.10 -1.67
CA HIS A 153 -2.62 8.85 -2.17
C HIS A 153 -1.53 8.25 -1.26
N LEU A 154 -0.81 9.08 -0.49
CA LEU A 154 0.09 8.56 0.56
C LEU A 154 -0.70 7.86 1.66
N PHE A 155 -1.82 8.43 2.07
CA PHE A 155 -2.71 7.81 3.06
C PHE A 155 -3.35 6.52 2.52
N GLU A 156 -3.72 6.50 1.24
CA GLU A 156 -4.17 5.28 0.55
C GLU A 156 -3.08 4.20 0.57
N ASN A 157 -1.83 4.56 0.27
CA ASN A 157 -0.69 3.63 0.34
C ASN A 157 -0.42 3.13 1.77
N LEU A 158 -0.57 4.00 2.76
CA LEU A 158 -0.44 3.64 4.17
C LEU A 158 -1.48 2.58 4.57
N ILE A 159 -2.74 2.79 4.21
CA ILE A 159 -3.83 1.83 4.47
C ILE A 159 -3.51 0.48 3.82
N LEU A 160 -3.08 0.47 2.55
CA LEU A 160 -2.75 -0.77 1.86
C LEU A 160 -1.64 -1.55 2.58
N ASN A 161 -0.63 -0.84 3.08
CA ASN A 161 0.47 -1.47 3.80
C ASN A 161 0.02 -2.14 5.11
N GLU A 162 -0.98 -1.60 5.80
CA GLU A 162 -1.60 -2.27 6.95
C GLU A 162 -2.47 -3.47 6.52
N LEU A 163 -3.13 -3.38 5.36
CA LEU A 163 -3.96 -4.47 4.84
C LEU A 163 -3.15 -5.74 4.50
N PHE A 164 -1.85 -5.64 4.24
CA PHE A 164 -0.99 -6.82 4.00
C PHE A 164 -0.93 -7.77 5.20
N LYS A 165 -1.19 -7.31 6.42
CA LYS A 165 -1.31 -8.17 7.61
C LYS A 165 -2.35 -9.28 7.45
N PHE A 166 -3.40 -9.04 6.68
CA PHE A 166 -4.47 -10.00 6.48
C PHE A 166 -4.12 -11.13 5.48
N LYS A 167 -2.97 -11.05 4.79
CA LYS A 167 -2.48 -12.08 3.84
C LYS A 167 -3.53 -12.53 2.82
N GLN A 168 -4.30 -11.59 2.28
CA GLN A 168 -5.33 -11.84 1.29
C GLN A 168 -5.20 -10.91 0.09
N GLU A 169 -5.82 -11.28 -1.02
CA GLU A 169 -5.82 -10.49 -2.24
C GLU A 169 -6.83 -9.35 -2.13
N PHE A 170 -6.40 -8.16 -2.57
CA PHE A 170 -7.22 -6.95 -2.65
C PHE A 170 -7.37 -6.49 -4.09
N PHE A 171 -8.55 -5.94 -4.38
CA PHE A 171 -8.92 -5.32 -5.64
C PHE A 171 -9.35 -3.88 -5.40
N TYR A 172 -9.43 -3.08 -6.45
CA TYR A 172 -10.01 -1.74 -6.39
C TYR A 172 -11.03 -1.54 -7.51
N ASN A 173 -11.91 -0.57 -7.33
CA ASN A 173 -12.80 -0.06 -8.37
C ASN A 173 -13.14 1.42 -8.12
N LYS A 174 -14.11 1.98 -8.84
CA LYS A 174 -14.52 3.39 -8.67
C LYS A 174 -15.22 3.68 -7.34
N PHE A 175 -15.71 2.65 -6.63
CA PHE A 175 -16.48 2.77 -5.40
C PHE A 175 -15.61 2.53 -4.16
N PHE A 176 -14.70 1.55 -4.24
CA PHE A 176 -13.87 1.10 -3.14
C PHE A 176 -12.38 1.33 -3.44
N THR A 177 -11.68 1.89 -2.47
CA THR A 177 -10.22 2.05 -2.55
C THR A 177 -9.56 0.68 -2.60
N PHE A 178 -9.95 -0.20 -1.67
CA PHE A 178 -9.56 -1.61 -1.64
C PHE A 178 -10.75 -2.46 -1.21
N TYR A 179 -10.85 -3.68 -1.70
CA TYR A 179 -11.78 -4.64 -1.18
C TYR A 179 -11.30 -6.06 -1.42
N SER A 180 -11.69 -6.99 -0.54
CA SER A 180 -11.39 -8.40 -0.67
C SER A 180 -12.64 -9.19 -1.05
N LYS A 181 -12.50 -10.04 -2.07
CA LYS A 181 -13.55 -10.98 -2.50
C LYS A 181 -13.72 -12.13 -1.50
N VAL A 182 -12.68 -12.41 -0.69
CA VAL A 182 -12.67 -13.49 0.29
C VAL A 182 -13.38 -13.06 1.57
N SER A 183 -12.90 -11.99 2.23
CA SER A 183 -13.48 -11.50 3.48
C SER A 183 -14.78 -10.73 3.30
N LYS A 184 -15.11 -10.30 2.07
CA LYS A 184 -16.30 -9.48 1.78
C LYS A 184 -16.31 -8.15 2.53
N ILE A 185 -15.12 -7.59 2.74
CA ILE A 185 -14.91 -6.29 3.37
C ILE A 185 -14.34 -5.32 2.34
N ALA A 186 -14.83 -4.10 2.35
CA ALA A 186 -14.29 -3.00 1.56
C ALA A 186 -13.71 -1.90 2.45
N TYR A 187 -12.64 -1.28 2.00
CA TYR A 187 -11.93 -0.20 2.68
C TYR A 187 -11.92 1.04 1.78
N ILE A 188 -12.22 2.18 2.37
CA ILE A 188 -12.30 3.46 1.67
C ILE A 188 -11.41 4.46 2.39
N SER A 189 -10.38 4.92 1.69
CA SER A 189 -9.54 6.03 2.16
C SER A 189 -10.34 7.33 2.17
N SER A 190 -10.48 7.94 3.32
CA SER A 190 -11.26 9.17 3.53
C SER A 190 -10.64 10.05 4.62
N PRO A 191 -9.37 10.49 4.45
CA PRO A 191 -8.59 11.07 5.55
C PRO A 191 -9.25 12.30 6.19
N THR A 192 -9.93 13.13 5.42
CA THR A 192 -10.46 14.45 5.86
C THR A 192 -11.98 14.60 5.70
N LEU A 193 -12.71 13.53 5.38
CA LEU A 193 -14.16 13.60 5.26
C LEU A 193 -14.81 13.65 6.65
N ASP A 194 -15.80 14.53 6.79
CA ASP A 194 -16.70 14.52 7.94
C ASP A 194 -17.75 13.40 7.84
N ILE A 195 -18.42 13.12 8.95
CA ILE A 195 -19.38 12.02 9.08
C ILE A 195 -20.57 12.16 8.12
N ASP A 196 -21.08 13.37 7.90
CA ASP A 196 -22.25 13.57 7.03
C ASP A 196 -21.91 13.28 5.57
N LEU A 197 -20.74 13.70 5.12
CA LEU A 197 -20.23 13.37 3.78
C LEU A 197 -19.96 11.87 3.63
N ILE A 198 -19.46 11.21 4.67
CA ILE A 198 -19.28 9.75 4.69
C ILE A 198 -20.64 9.05 4.56
N LYS A 199 -21.67 9.46 5.30
CA LYS A 199 -23.03 8.91 5.19
C LYS A 199 -23.63 9.10 3.79
N LEU A 200 -23.40 10.26 3.17
CA LEU A 200 -23.81 10.49 1.77
C LEU A 200 -23.05 9.58 0.79
N ARG A 201 -21.77 9.36 1.01
CA ARG A 201 -20.98 8.44 0.20
C ARG A 201 -21.41 6.98 0.39
N ALA A 202 -21.72 6.57 1.62
CA ALA A 202 -22.23 5.24 1.93
C ALA A 202 -23.51 4.91 1.13
N LYS A 203 -24.47 5.84 1.07
CA LYS A 203 -25.69 5.67 0.25
C LYS A 203 -25.37 5.47 -1.24
N LYS A 204 -24.37 6.17 -1.78
CA LYS A 204 -23.97 6.04 -3.20
C LYS A 204 -23.32 4.70 -3.54
N ILE A 205 -22.63 4.09 -2.57
CA ILE A 205 -21.90 2.82 -2.78
C ILE A 205 -22.71 1.60 -2.38
N LEU A 206 -23.83 1.78 -1.69
CA LEU A 206 -24.66 0.70 -1.13
C LEU A 206 -25.07 -0.34 -2.18
N SER A 207 -25.58 0.10 -3.31
CA SER A 207 -25.99 -0.79 -4.41
C SER A 207 -24.84 -1.66 -4.89
N LYS A 208 -23.63 -1.08 -5.04
CA LYS A 208 -22.45 -1.85 -5.46
C LYS A 208 -21.94 -2.77 -4.37
N SER A 209 -22.09 -2.39 -3.10
CA SER A 209 -21.77 -3.27 -1.97
C SER A 209 -22.63 -4.53 -2.01
N LEU A 210 -23.93 -4.38 -2.16
CA LEU A 210 -24.89 -5.49 -2.24
C LEU A 210 -24.61 -6.39 -3.47
N GLU A 211 -24.35 -5.79 -4.65
CA GLU A 211 -24.02 -6.51 -5.88
C GLU A 211 -22.79 -7.40 -5.71
N LEU A 212 -21.75 -6.92 -5.02
CA LEU A 212 -20.50 -7.66 -4.78
C LEU A 212 -20.54 -8.56 -3.53
N GLY A 213 -21.67 -8.56 -2.80
CA GLY A 213 -21.82 -9.29 -1.55
C GLY A 213 -20.91 -8.76 -0.43
N ILE A 214 -20.63 -7.46 -0.43
CA ILE A 214 -19.84 -6.79 0.61
C ILE A 214 -20.81 -6.35 1.69
N PHE A 215 -20.66 -6.90 2.90
CA PHE A 215 -21.53 -6.61 4.05
C PHE A 215 -20.88 -5.71 5.10
N HIS A 216 -19.61 -5.42 4.93
CA HIS A 216 -18.88 -4.52 5.81
C HIS A 216 -18.03 -3.55 4.99
N VAL A 217 -18.24 -2.26 5.17
CA VAL A 217 -17.47 -1.18 4.53
C VAL A 217 -16.84 -0.32 5.61
N VAL A 218 -15.51 -0.22 5.58
CA VAL A 218 -14.71 0.55 6.53
C VAL A 218 -14.20 1.82 5.86
N PHE A 219 -14.64 2.98 6.33
CA PHE A 219 -14.07 4.28 5.98
C PHE A 219 -12.91 4.58 6.93
N ILE A 220 -11.72 4.70 6.40
CA ILE A 220 -10.52 5.01 7.19
C ILE A 220 -10.24 6.50 7.10
N THR A 221 -10.25 7.16 8.26
CA THR A 221 -10.09 8.61 8.43
C THR A 221 -8.85 8.93 9.26
N LEU A 222 -8.56 10.22 9.48
CA LEU A 222 -7.53 10.63 10.44
C LEU A 222 -8.03 10.68 11.87
N SER A 223 -9.31 11.04 12.09
CA SER A 223 -9.82 11.29 13.44
C SER A 223 -11.30 11.00 13.63
N SER A 224 -12.08 10.84 12.55
CA SER A 224 -13.54 10.63 12.67
C SER A 224 -13.83 9.17 12.99
N GLU A 225 -14.85 8.96 13.87
CA GLU A 225 -15.31 7.64 14.28
C GLU A 225 -16.84 7.61 14.29
N ASP A 226 -17.44 6.60 13.67
CA ASP A 226 -18.89 6.35 13.66
C ASP A 226 -19.17 4.91 13.23
N SER A 227 -20.39 4.43 13.46
CA SER A 227 -20.84 3.13 12.96
C SER A 227 -22.33 3.16 12.73
N PHE A 228 -22.78 2.71 11.56
CA PHE A 228 -24.20 2.65 11.21
C PHE A 228 -24.47 1.50 10.24
N PHE A 229 -25.76 1.15 10.10
CA PHE A 229 -26.22 0.12 9.18
C PHE A 229 -27.15 0.73 8.14
N GLU A 230 -27.04 0.27 6.91
CA GLU A 230 -27.93 0.61 5.82
C GLU A 230 -28.21 -0.64 4.99
N GLN A 231 -29.49 -1.08 4.93
CA GLN A 231 -29.93 -2.26 4.18
C GLN A 231 -29.09 -3.53 4.40
N GLY A 232 -28.69 -3.80 5.64
CA GLY A 232 -27.89 -4.99 5.99
C GLY A 232 -26.38 -4.86 5.78
N VAL A 233 -25.90 -3.74 5.24
CA VAL A 233 -24.47 -3.44 5.16
C VAL A 233 -24.05 -2.65 6.39
N LYS A 234 -23.01 -3.12 7.09
CA LYS A 234 -22.35 -2.37 8.17
C LYS A 234 -21.42 -1.34 7.54
N PHE A 235 -21.58 -0.09 7.90
CA PHE A 235 -20.62 0.99 7.62
C PHE A 235 -19.93 1.37 8.91
N GLU A 236 -18.63 1.34 8.89
CA GLU A 236 -17.78 1.67 10.04
C GLU A 236 -16.81 2.77 9.63
N VAL A 237 -16.67 3.77 10.46
CA VAL A 237 -15.74 4.89 10.28
C VAL A 237 -14.71 4.78 11.37
N LEU A 238 -13.45 4.52 11.00
CA LEU A 238 -12.37 4.33 11.95
C LEU A 238 -11.23 5.31 11.68
N PRO A 239 -10.70 5.95 12.73
CA PRO A 239 -9.40 6.60 12.66
C PRO A 239 -8.32 5.58 12.30
N PHE A 240 -7.30 6.02 11.56
CA PHE A 240 -6.23 5.14 11.09
C PHE A 240 -5.51 4.41 12.23
N ASP A 241 -5.27 5.09 13.34
CA ASP A 241 -4.65 4.49 14.53
C ASP A 241 -5.46 3.33 15.10
N LYS A 242 -6.78 3.47 15.22
CA LYS A 242 -7.65 2.38 15.64
C LYS A 242 -7.68 1.23 14.62
N PHE A 243 -7.73 1.57 13.34
CA PHE A 243 -7.69 0.58 12.27
C PHE A 243 -6.38 -0.24 12.29
N SER A 244 -5.23 0.41 12.48
CA SER A 244 -3.91 -0.24 12.43
C SER A 244 -3.54 -0.98 13.70
N LEU A 245 -4.01 -0.51 14.87
CA LEU A 245 -3.73 -1.12 16.17
C LEU A 245 -4.80 -2.16 16.60
N GLY A 246 -5.85 -2.35 15.81
CA GLY A 246 -6.86 -3.39 16.08
C GLY A 246 -7.83 -3.08 17.21
N PHE A 247 -8.12 -1.80 17.47
CA PHE A 247 -9.07 -1.35 18.51
C PHE A 247 -10.48 -1.15 17.95
#